data_b9f420dc22ffba6c4318751bb22a37b4
#
_entry.id   b9f420dc22ffba6c4318751bb22a37b4
#
_cell.length_a   1.000
_cell.length_b   1.000
_cell.length_c   1.000
_cell.angle_alpha   90.00
_cell.angle_beta   90.00
_cell.angle_gamma   90.00
#
_symmetry.space_group_name_H-M   'P 1'
#
loop_
_entity.id
_entity.type
_entity.pdbx_description
1 polymer ?
#
loop_
_entity_poly.entity_id
_entity_poly.type
_entity_poly.pdbx_seq_one_letter_code
_entity_poly.pdbx_strand_id
1 'polypeptide(L)'
;MYQPLIKFHPYPAIITQVLRIFVPYRFQAGNFMVLAEQIKEAASRRDTLEKCLDIERKRMDLQNEEEKTQDPDFWDDAARAQEQLRRVASIKSWITDYDTIRKEVEDLELMPDFLKEGVISEEEMDAHYAQTIAHIEALELRNMLRRDEDKMGAILDINAGAGGTEALDWASMLLRMYTRWGEAHGYKVKTLDYQAGDEVGVKSCTLEIEGDYAYGYLKSENGVHRMVRLSPFNANNKRQTTFASVFVSPAVDDSIEVVINPSDIEWDTFRSSGAGGQNVNKVETAVRLRYHGKDPDTGEPVEFLIENMETRSQLMNRENAMRILRSKLYQRELDKRMATQQALEAGKKRIEWGSQIRSYVFDDRRVKDHRTGCQTSDVDAVMDGEIDAFIKAYLMQFGAEA
;
A
#
# COMPACT_ATOMS: atom_id res chain seq x y z
N MET A 1 33.21 25.93 -26.83
CA MET A 1 32.78 25.50 -25.50
C MET A 1 31.35 25.97 -25.31
N TYR A 2 30.39 25.11 -25.62
CA TYR A 2 28.96 25.40 -25.45
C TYR A 2 28.41 24.52 -24.33
N GLN A 3 27.93 25.13 -23.25
CA GLN A 3 27.08 24.47 -22.26
C GLN A 3 25.63 24.53 -22.76
N PRO A 4 24.85 23.46 -22.73
CA PRO A 4 23.42 23.54 -22.98
C PRO A 4 22.66 23.96 -21.71
N LEU A 5 21.96 25.07 -21.81
CA LEU A 5 20.95 25.56 -20.87
C LEU A 5 19.80 24.52 -20.80
N ILE A 6 19.65 23.88 -19.66
CA ILE A 6 18.47 23.10 -19.32
C ILE A 6 17.30 24.06 -19.11
N LYS A 7 16.35 24.05 -20.05
CA LYS A 7 15.08 24.76 -19.93
C LYS A 7 14.22 24.08 -18.87
N PHE A 8 14.09 24.73 -17.73
CA PHE A 8 13.03 24.41 -16.76
C PHE A 8 11.67 24.69 -17.42
N HIS A 9 10.84 23.67 -17.56
CA HIS A 9 9.43 23.83 -17.85
C HIS A 9 8.73 24.33 -16.57
N PRO A 10 7.89 25.35 -16.63
CA PRO A 10 7.13 25.80 -15.48
C PRO A 10 6.06 24.75 -15.15
N TYR A 11 6.11 24.25 -13.94
CA TYR A 11 5.05 23.41 -13.36
C TYR A 11 3.70 24.15 -13.41
N PRO A 12 2.58 23.44 -13.66
CA PRO A 12 1.27 24.08 -13.71
C PRO A 12 0.96 24.77 -12.39
N ALA A 13 0.40 25.97 -12.47
CA ALA A 13 0.14 26.91 -11.37
C ALA A 13 -0.65 26.33 -10.18
N ILE A 14 -1.30 25.20 -10.37
CA ILE A 14 -2.07 24.48 -9.35
C ILE A 14 -1.17 23.91 -8.25
N ILE A 15 0.04 23.38 -8.59
CA ILE A 15 0.97 22.81 -7.61
C ILE A 15 1.59 23.91 -6.73
N THR A 16 1.80 25.10 -7.29
CA THR A 16 2.37 26.23 -6.55
C THR A 16 1.38 26.85 -5.54
N GLN A 17 0.08 26.71 -5.78
CA GLN A 17 -0.96 27.16 -4.87
C GLN A 17 -1.13 26.21 -3.67
N VAL A 18 -1.02 24.91 -3.88
CA VAL A 18 -1.08 23.88 -2.82
C VAL A 18 0.11 24.00 -1.85
N LEU A 19 1.31 24.36 -2.34
CA LEU A 19 2.52 24.53 -1.51
C LEU A 19 2.50 25.78 -0.61
N ARG A 20 1.61 26.76 -0.84
CA ARG A 20 1.49 27.98 0.00
C ARG A 20 0.56 27.82 1.20
N ILE A 21 -0.23 26.75 1.27
CA ILE A 21 -1.31 26.58 2.26
C ILE A 21 -0.85 25.75 3.48
N PHE A 22 0.33 25.12 3.45
CA PHE A 22 0.82 24.30 4.54
C PHE A 22 1.81 25.02 5.46
N VAL A 23 1.28 25.86 6.35
CA VAL A 23 1.96 26.21 7.60
C VAL A 23 1.70 25.06 8.58
N PRO A 24 2.74 24.47 9.20
CA PRO A 24 2.54 23.41 10.20
C PRO A 24 1.75 24.00 11.38
N TYR A 25 0.52 23.57 11.54
CA TYR A 25 -0.35 23.97 12.64
C TYR A 25 0.18 23.35 13.93
N ARG A 26 0.77 24.21 14.76
CA ARG A 26 1.21 23.86 16.11
C ARG A 26 -0.04 23.87 17.00
N PHE A 27 -0.52 22.69 17.41
CA PHE A 27 -1.48 22.59 18.50
C PHE A 27 -0.86 23.18 19.76
N GLN A 28 -1.18 24.41 20.08
CA GLN A 28 -1.05 24.97 21.42
C GLN A 28 -2.46 25.02 22.02
N ALA A 29 -2.65 24.33 23.13
CA ALA A 29 -3.87 24.44 23.95
C ALA A 29 -3.99 25.89 24.44
N GLY A 30 -4.75 26.68 23.75
CA GLY A 30 -5.11 28.05 24.12
C GLY A 30 -6.27 28.47 23.23
N ASN A 31 -7.30 29.10 23.78
CA ASN A 31 -8.55 29.54 23.16
C ASN A 31 -8.39 29.83 21.67
N PHE A 32 -8.83 28.90 20.84
CA PHE A 32 -8.77 28.98 19.39
C PHE A 32 -10.17 29.37 18.91
N MET A 33 -10.30 30.54 18.40
CA MET A 33 -11.51 30.96 17.68
C MET A 33 -11.28 30.73 16.20
N VAL A 34 -12.10 29.82 15.59
CA VAL A 34 -12.08 29.58 14.16
C VAL A 34 -12.38 30.86 13.39
N LEU A 35 -11.44 31.27 12.55
CA LEU A 35 -11.56 32.50 11.75
C LEU A 35 -12.35 32.22 10.46
N ALA A 36 -13.09 33.21 9.99
CA ALA A 36 -13.85 33.12 8.73
C ALA A 36 -12.97 32.75 7.50
N GLU A 37 -11.67 33.06 7.55
CA GLU A 37 -10.70 32.66 6.52
C GLU A 37 -10.45 31.16 6.52
N GLN A 38 -10.42 30.54 7.68
CA GLN A 38 -10.21 29.08 7.84
C GLN A 38 -11.41 28.28 7.31
N ILE A 39 -12.63 28.79 7.51
CA ILE A 39 -13.85 28.17 6.94
C ILE A 39 -13.81 28.27 5.40
N LYS A 40 -13.42 29.42 4.85
CA LYS A 40 -13.28 29.59 3.40
C LYS A 40 -12.20 28.68 2.81
N GLU A 41 -11.12 28.47 3.55
CA GLU A 41 -10.07 27.52 3.15
C GLU A 41 -10.59 26.11 3.11
N ALA A 42 -11.33 25.65 4.13
CA ALA A 42 -11.97 24.34 4.17
C ALA A 42 -12.93 24.15 2.97
N ALA A 43 -13.74 25.17 2.66
CA ALA A 43 -14.64 25.14 1.50
C ALA A 43 -13.86 25.04 0.16
N SER A 44 -12.77 25.81 0.02
CA SER A 44 -11.92 25.73 -1.18
C SER A 44 -11.25 24.35 -1.35
N ARG A 45 -10.83 23.71 -0.24
CA ARG A 45 -10.27 22.35 -0.25
C ARG A 45 -11.32 21.32 -0.64
N ARG A 46 -12.56 21.43 -0.10
CA ARG A 46 -13.71 20.58 -0.52
C ARG A 46 -13.96 20.67 -2.03
N ASP A 47 -14.01 21.90 -2.59
CA ASP A 47 -14.26 22.12 -4.02
C ASP A 47 -13.11 21.57 -4.90
N THR A 48 -11.90 21.60 -4.39
CA THR A 48 -10.74 21.02 -5.05
C THR A 48 -10.82 19.48 -5.04
N LEU A 49 -11.20 18.89 -3.92
CA LEU A 49 -11.43 17.45 -3.79
C LEU A 49 -12.53 16.97 -4.75
N GLU A 50 -13.64 17.68 -4.87
CA GLU A 50 -14.73 17.33 -5.79
C GLU A 50 -14.23 17.16 -7.22
N LYS A 51 -13.41 18.13 -7.69
CA LYS A 51 -12.86 18.14 -9.04
C LYS A 51 -11.78 17.05 -9.22
N CYS A 52 -10.89 16.89 -8.21
CA CYS A 52 -9.81 15.92 -8.30
C CYS A 52 -10.30 14.47 -8.25
N LEU A 53 -11.37 14.21 -7.50
CA LEU A 53 -11.99 12.89 -7.36
C LEU A 53 -13.00 12.58 -8.46
N ASP A 54 -13.42 13.58 -9.24
CA ASP A 54 -14.48 13.46 -10.26
C ASP A 54 -15.74 12.76 -9.68
N ILE A 55 -16.28 13.35 -8.61
CA ILE A 55 -17.36 12.75 -7.82
C ILE A 55 -18.61 12.50 -8.66
N GLU A 56 -18.94 13.39 -9.60
CA GLU A 56 -20.09 13.20 -10.47
C GLU A 56 -19.93 11.95 -11.35
N ARG A 57 -18.75 11.74 -11.91
CA ARG A 57 -18.45 10.54 -12.69
C ARG A 57 -18.52 9.29 -11.82
N LYS A 58 -17.98 9.32 -10.60
CA LYS A 58 -18.08 8.20 -9.67
C LYS A 58 -19.53 7.86 -9.31
N ARG A 59 -20.41 8.84 -9.21
CA ARG A 59 -21.84 8.59 -8.98
C ARG A 59 -22.50 7.87 -10.16
N MET A 60 -22.16 8.27 -11.41
CA MET A 60 -22.64 7.57 -12.60
C MET A 60 -22.04 6.15 -12.68
N ASP A 61 -20.76 6.00 -12.39
CA ASP A 61 -20.10 4.68 -12.37
C ASP A 61 -20.72 3.78 -11.31
N LEU A 62 -21.03 4.32 -10.12
CA LEU A 62 -21.72 3.58 -9.06
C LEU A 62 -23.07 3.06 -9.53
N GLN A 63 -23.88 3.91 -10.14
CA GLN A 63 -25.18 3.51 -10.66
C GLN A 63 -25.04 2.39 -11.71
N ASN A 64 -24.11 2.53 -12.65
CA ASN A 64 -23.85 1.51 -13.69
C ASN A 64 -23.39 0.17 -13.08
N GLU A 65 -22.55 0.23 -12.04
CA GLU A 65 -22.03 -0.98 -11.37
C GLU A 65 -23.10 -1.62 -10.46
N GLU A 66 -23.99 -0.82 -9.85
CA GLU A 66 -25.13 -1.32 -9.08
C GLU A 66 -26.20 -1.95 -10.00
N GLU A 67 -26.44 -1.41 -11.19
CA GLU A 67 -27.35 -2.02 -12.18
C GLU A 67 -26.92 -3.44 -12.55
N LYS A 68 -25.61 -3.70 -12.69
CA LYS A 68 -25.08 -5.04 -12.97
C LYS A 68 -25.36 -6.05 -11.85
N THR A 69 -25.53 -5.60 -10.61
CA THR A 69 -25.87 -6.47 -9.47
C THR A 69 -27.33 -6.90 -9.44
N GLN A 70 -28.19 -6.25 -10.25
CA GLN A 70 -29.61 -6.57 -10.36
C GLN A 70 -29.91 -7.62 -11.44
N ASP A 71 -28.89 -8.06 -12.19
CA ASP A 71 -29.05 -9.11 -13.20
C ASP A 71 -29.52 -10.42 -12.53
N PRO A 72 -30.56 -11.11 -13.06
CA PRO A 72 -31.01 -12.38 -12.50
C PRO A 72 -29.91 -13.44 -12.38
N ASP A 73 -28.95 -13.42 -13.29
CA ASP A 73 -27.84 -14.40 -13.36
C ASP A 73 -26.61 -13.96 -12.54
N PHE A 74 -26.72 -12.84 -11.78
CA PHE A 74 -25.60 -12.27 -11.02
C PHE A 74 -24.99 -13.23 -9.99
N TRP A 75 -25.83 -14.06 -9.38
CA TRP A 75 -25.42 -14.96 -8.30
C TRP A 75 -24.95 -16.33 -8.78
N ASP A 76 -24.98 -16.63 -10.09
CA ASP A 76 -24.59 -17.92 -10.64
C ASP A 76 -23.07 -18.14 -10.52
N ASP A 77 -22.28 -17.05 -10.50
CA ASP A 77 -20.84 -17.09 -10.25
C ASP A 77 -20.51 -16.28 -8.98
N ALA A 78 -20.29 -17.01 -7.88
CA ALA A 78 -20.00 -16.40 -6.57
C ALA A 78 -18.72 -15.57 -6.53
N ALA A 79 -17.67 -15.96 -7.29
CA ALA A 79 -16.40 -15.22 -7.32
C ALA A 79 -16.58 -13.89 -8.05
N ARG A 80 -17.22 -13.90 -9.21
CA ARG A 80 -17.55 -12.71 -9.99
C ARG A 80 -18.47 -11.76 -9.23
N ALA A 81 -19.50 -12.31 -8.55
CA ALA A 81 -20.40 -11.52 -7.71
C ALA A 81 -19.65 -10.82 -6.57
N GLN A 82 -18.76 -11.53 -5.89
CA GLN A 82 -17.95 -10.96 -4.80
C GLN A 82 -17.02 -9.85 -5.29
N GLU A 83 -16.37 -10.02 -6.42
CA GLU A 83 -15.51 -8.99 -7.03
C GLU A 83 -16.33 -7.74 -7.39
N GLN A 84 -17.50 -7.92 -8.02
CA GLN A 84 -18.40 -6.83 -8.38
C GLN A 84 -18.88 -6.06 -7.14
N LEU A 85 -19.27 -6.75 -6.07
CA LEU A 85 -19.69 -6.12 -4.81
C LEU A 85 -18.54 -5.35 -4.14
N ARG A 86 -17.31 -5.86 -4.20
CA ARG A 86 -16.12 -5.12 -3.72
C ARG A 86 -15.92 -3.84 -4.51
N ARG A 87 -16.06 -3.90 -5.84
CA ARG A 87 -15.97 -2.73 -6.71
C ARG A 87 -17.01 -1.67 -6.39
N VAL A 88 -18.29 -2.08 -6.24
CA VAL A 88 -19.38 -1.19 -5.81
C VAL A 88 -19.08 -0.57 -4.44
N ALA A 89 -18.66 -1.37 -3.45
CA ALA A 89 -18.32 -0.90 -2.12
C ALA A 89 -17.17 0.13 -2.15
N SER A 90 -16.14 -0.12 -2.96
CA SER A 90 -15.00 0.81 -3.12
C SER A 90 -15.45 2.16 -3.67
N ILE A 91 -16.25 2.18 -4.77
CA ILE A 91 -16.76 3.44 -5.34
C ILE A 91 -17.65 4.17 -4.34
N LYS A 92 -18.55 3.44 -3.69
CA LYS A 92 -19.46 3.98 -2.68
C LYS A 92 -18.73 4.61 -1.49
N SER A 93 -17.64 4.02 -1.03
CA SER A 93 -16.81 4.58 0.05
C SER A 93 -16.29 5.98 -0.31
N TRP A 94 -15.75 6.17 -1.52
CA TRP A 94 -15.27 7.49 -1.97
C TRP A 94 -16.37 8.56 -1.97
N ILE A 95 -17.57 8.20 -2.44
CA ILE A 95 -18.71 9.11 -2.49
C ILE A 95 -19.18 9.44 -1.07
N THR A 96 -19.27 8.44 -0.20
CA THR A 96 -19.71 8.62 1.19
C THR A 96 -18.74 9.51 1.98
N ASP A 97 -17.42 9.29 1.84
CA ASP A 97 -16.41 10.10 2.50
C ASP A 97 -16.48 11.56 2.03
N TYR A 98 -16.62 11.79 0.72
CA TYR A 98 -16.80 13.13 0.18
C TYR A 98 -18.10 13.79 0.63
N ASP A 99 -19.24 13.08 0.61
CA ASP A 99 -20.55 13.62 1.03
C ASP A 99 -20.54 13.98 2.52
N THR A 100 -19.80 13.23 3.35
CA THR A 100 -19.58 13.56 4.77
C THR A 100 -18.84 14.90 4.90
N ILE A 101 -17.72 15.06 4.20
CA ILE A 101 -16.93 16.29 4.19
C ILE A 101 -17.76 17.47 3.69
N ARG A 102 -18.52 17.29 2.61
CA ARG A 102 -19.39 18.32 2.05
C ARG A 102 -20.39 18.82 3.10
N LYS A 103 -21.06 17.91 3.78
CA LYS A 103 -22.02 18.23 4.82
C LYS A 103 -21.36 18.95 6.01
N GLU A 104 -20.23 18.46 6.48
CA GLU A 104 -19.51 19.07 7.59
C GLU A 104 -19.03 20.49 7.26
N VAL A 105 -18.59 20.74 6.02
CA VAL A 105 -18.20 22.08 5.56
C VAL A 105 -19.43 23.00 5.43
N GLU A 106 -20.55 22.50 4.91
CA GLU A 106 -21.82 23.24 4.86
C GLU A 106 -22.28 23.63 6.28
N ASP A 107 -22.16 22.71 7.25
CA ASP A 107 -22.47 22.98 8.65
C ASP A 107 -21.53 24.05 9.24
N LEU A 108 -20.21 23.99 8.94
CA LEU A 108 -19.22 24.99 9.36
C LEU A 108 -19.51 26.38 8.80
N GLU A 109 -20.02 26.48 7.58
CA GLU A 109 -20.39 27.78 6.96
C GLU A 109 -21.54 28.45 7.70
N LEU A 110 -22.43 27.69 8.36
CA LEU A 110 -23.58 28.18 9.14
C LEU A 110 -23.23 28.46 10.62
N MET A 111 -22.24 27.78 11.18
CA MET A 111 -21.86 27.88 12.60
C MET A 111 -21.55 29.30 13.10
N PRO A 112 -20.91 30.21 12.33
CA PRO A 112 -20.69 31.59 12.81
C PRO A 112 -21.96 32.37 13.14
N ASP A 113 -23.07 32.08 12.49
CA ASP A 113 -24.36 32.75 12.78
C ASP A 113 -25.00 32.12 14.01
N PHE A 114 -24.93 30.80 14.21
CA PHE A 114 -25.36 30.17 15.45
C PHE A 114 -24.54 30.57 16.67
N LEU A 115 -23.23 30.83 16.48
CA LEU A 115 -22.38 31.38 17.55
C LEU A 115 -22.81 32.80 17.97
N LYS A 116 -23.15 33.69 17.00
CA LYS A 116 -23.66 35.02 17.29
C LYS A 116 -25.00 35.01 18.03
N GLU A 117 -25.84 34.02 17.72
CA GLU A 117 -27.14 33.83 18.39
C GLU A 117 -27.01 33.11 19.75
N GLY A 118 -25.81 32.66 20.12
CA GLY A 118 -25.54 31.97 21.39
C GLY A 118 -26.11 30.55 21.45
N VAL A 119 -26.37 29.94 20.30
CA VAL A 119 -26.89 28.55 20.19
C VAL A 119 -25.80 27.53 20.39
N ILE A 120 -24.56 27.84 19.95
CA ILE A 120 -23.38 26.98 20.09
C ILE A 120 -22.27 27.73 20.82
N SER A 121 -21.33 27.01 21.41
CA SER A 121 -20.13 27.54 22.02
C SER A 121 -18.95 27.64 21.04
N GLU A 122 -17.94 28.47 21.35
CA GLU A 122 -16.69 28.52 20.60
C GLU A 122 -15.97 27.18 20.58
N GLU A 123 -16.00 26.44 21.70
CA GLU A 123 -15.38 25.13 21.85
C GLU A 123 -16.03 24.08 20.92
N GLU A 124 -17.35 24.12 20.75
CA GLU A 124 -18.07 23.24 19.84
C GLU A 124 -17.73 23.54 18.37
N MET A 125 -17.60 24.80 18.02
CA MET A 125 -17.20 25.23 16.69
C MET A 125 -15.76 24.82 16.38
N ASP A 126 -14.82 24.99 17.32
CA ASP A 126 -13.41 24.59 17.17
C ASP A 126 -13.28 23.08 17.03
N ALA A 127 -14.04 22.30 17.83
CA ALA A 127 -14.06 20.85 17.75
C ALA A 127 -14.59 20.36 16.40
N HIS A 128 -15.68 20.96 15.91
CA HIS A 128 -16.26 20.59 14.61
C HIS A 128 -15.29 20.94 13.47
N TYR A 129 -14.64 22.11 13.52
CA TYR A 129 -13.63 22.51 12.56
C TYR A 129 -12.46 21.51 12.52
N ALA A 130 -11.93 21.15 13.70
CA ALA A 130 -10.83 20.19 13.81
C ALA A 130 -11.20 18.82 13.20
N GLN A 131 -12.42 18.35 13.45
CA GLN A 131 -12.94 17.10 12.86
C GLN A 131 -13.06 17.20 11.34
N THR A 132 -13.66 18.27 10.82
CA THR A 132 -13.82 18.49 9.37
C THR A 132 -12.47 18.53 8.66
N ILE A 133 -11.50 19.26 9.23
CA ILE A 133 -10.15 19.31 8.64
C ILE A 133 -9.49 17.93 8.66
N ALA A 134 -9.64 17.14 9.72
CA ALA A 134 -9.10 15.79 9.78
C ALA A 134 -9.70 14.87 8.66
N HIS A 135 -11.01 14.98 8.39
CA HIS A 135 -11.66 14.22 7.32
C HIS A 135 -11.20 14.67 5.92
N ILE A 136 -11.08 16.00 5.69
CA ILE A 136 -10.54 16.54 4.44
C ILE A 136 -9.13 16.01 4.21
N GLU A 137 -8.26 16.09 5.21
CA GLU A 137 -6.88 15.62 5.13
C GLU A 137 -6.76 14.12 4.88
N ALA A 138 -7.62 13.32 5.50
CA ALA A 138 -7.66 11.88 5.28
C ALA A 138 -8.05 11.54 3.83
N LEU A 139 -9.03 12.24 3.26
CA LEU A 139 -9.47 11.99 1.89
C LEU A 139 -8.45 12.49 0.85
N GLU A 140 -7.81 13.65 1.11
CA GLU A 140 -6.69 14.14 0.29
C GLU A 140 -5.54 13.14 0.26
N LEU A 141 -5.17 12.60 1.43
CA LEU A 141 -4.11 11.61 1.58
C LEU A 141 -4.45 10.32 0.81
N ARG A 142 -5.68 9.83 0.95
CA ARG A 142 -6.17 8.66 0.22
C ARG A 142 -6.13 8.88 -1.30
N ASN A 143 -6.42 10.10 -1.79
CA ASN A 143 -6.36 10.45 -3.20
C ASN A 143 -4.92 10.46 -3.77
N MET A 144 -3.90 10.55 -2.93
CA MET A 144 -2.49 10.45 -3.35
C MET A 144 -2.05 9.00 -3.60
N LEU A 145 -2.79 8.02 -3.07
CA LEU A 145 -2.53 6.59 -3.20
C LEU A 145 -3.23 6.04 -4.46
N ARG A 146 -2.57 6.18 -5.62
CA ARG A 146 -3.19 5.91 -6.93
C ARG A 146 -2.83 4.57 -7.54
N ARG A 147 -1.72 3.97 -7.11
CA ARG A 147 -1.26 2.69 -7.65
C ARG A 147 -2.11 1.54 -7.11
N ASP A 148 -2.24 0.49 -7.89
CA ASP A 148 -3.01 -0.68 -7.45
C ASP A 148 -2.36 -1.37 -6.24
N GLU A 149 -1.02 -1.35 -6.16
CA GLU A 149 -0.28 -1.84 -5.00
C GLU A 149 -0.57 -1.03 -3.74
N ASP A 150 -0.82 0.28 -3.87
CA ASP A 150 -1.12 1.15 -2.71
C ASP A 150 -2.39 0.73 -1.96
N LYS A 151 -3.32 0.04 -2.64
CA LYS A 151 -4.59 -0.44 -2.06
C LYS A 151 -4.42 -1.72 -1.23
N MET A 152 -3.27 -2.38 -1.35
CA MET A 152 -3.01 -3.67 -0.72
C MET A 152 -2.69 -3.53 0.77
N GLY A 153 -2.76 -4.66 1.48
CA GLY A 153 -2.14 -4.82 2.78
C GLY A 153 -0.62 -4.63 2.71
N ALA A 154 0.04 -4.56 3.85
CA ALA A 154 1.49 -4.38 3.93
C ALA A 154 2.16 -5.56 4.63
N ILE A 155 3.33 -5.94 4.11
CA ILE A 155 4.29 -6.78 4.81
C ILE A 155 5.47 -5.89 5.21
N LEU A 156 5.80 -5.88 6.49
CA LEU A 156 6.78 -4.99 7.08
C LEU A 156 7.89 -5.81 7.76
N ASP A 157 9.08 -5.75 7.19
CA ASP A 157 10.28 -6.40 7.72
C ASP A 157 11.09 -5.41 8.55
N ILE A 158 11.32 -5.73 9.81
CA ILE A 158 12.14 -4.96 10.74
C ILE A 158 13.41 -5.76 11.04
N ASN A 159 14.59 -5.17 10.79
CA ASN A 159 15.86 -5.81 11.05
C ASN A 159 16.74 -4.92 11.92
N ALA A 160 17.29 -5.49 12.99
CA ALA A 160 18.25 -4.80 13.82
C ALA A 160 19.54 -4.53 13.03
N GLY A 161 20.09 -3.31 13.15
CA GLY A 161 21.36 -2.95 12.54
C GLY A 161 22.56 -3.41 13.37
N ALA A 162 23.76 -3.04 12.92
CA ALA A 162 24.98 -3.25 13.69
C ALA A 162 25.00 -2.34 14.93
N GLY A 163 24.88 -2.90 16.12
CA GLY A 163 24.80 -2.12 17.38
C GLY A 163 24.61 -2.98 18.63
N GLY A 164 24.67 -4.32 18.48
CA GLY A 164 24.49 -5.24 19.61
C GLY A 164 23.13 -5.08 20.29
N THR A 165 23.11 -5.19 21.60
CA THR A 165 21.89 -5.15 22.44
C THR A 165 21.01 -3.92 22.19
N GLU A 166 21.61 -2.74 21.96
CA GLU A 166 20.87 -1.52 21.65
C GLU A 166 20.08 -1.61 20.32
N ALA A 167 20.65 -2.25 19.31
CA ALA A 167 19.97 -2.41 18.03
C ALA A 167 18.80 -3.41 18.10
N LEU A 168 18.97 -4.47 18.89
CA LEU A 168 17.93 -5.46 19.16
C LEU A 168 16.74 -4.84 19.90
N ASP A 169 17.02 -4.01 20.90
CA ASP A 169 15.98 -3.29 21.65
C ASP A 169 15.29 -2.23 20.77
N TRP A 170 16.06 -1.50 19.93
CA TRP A 170 15.49 -0.55 19.00
C TRP A 170 14.54 -1.19 18.00
N ALA A 171 14.89 -2.35 17.44
CA ALA A 171 14.01 -3.11 16.57
C ALA A 171 12.71 -3.53 17.29
N SER A 172 12.78 -3.91 18.56
CA SER A 172 11.62 -4.20 19.40
C SER A 172 10.72 -2.97 19.62
N MET A 173 11.32 -1.80 19.80
CA MET A 173 10.56 -0.55 19.97
C MET A 173 9.84 -0.18 18.67
N LEU A 174 10.48 -0.33 17.51
CA LEU A 174 9.85 -0.12 16.21
C LEU A 174 8.72 -1.12 15.95
N LEU A 175 8.91 -2.38 16.28
CA LEU A 175 7.87 -3.41 16.22
C LEU A 175 6.62 -2.98 16.98
N ARG A 176 6.79 -2.52 18.21
CA ARG A 176 5.67 -2.02 19.06
C ARG A 176 5.02 -0.79 18.41
N MET A 177 5.80 0.15 17.91
CA MET A 177 5.31 1.39 17.27
C MET A 177 4.39 1.07 16.08
N TYR A 178 4.84 0.21 15.16
CA TYR A 178 4.03 -0.14 13.99
C TYR A 178 2.82 -1.00 14.33
N THR A 179 2.93 -1.88 15.32
CA THR A 179 1.79 -2.66 15.81
C THR A 179 0.70 -1.73 16.35
N ARG A 180 1.06 -0.75 17.19
CA ARG A 180 0.11 0.21 17.74
C ARG A 180 -0.49 1.13 16.67
N TRP A 181 0.31 1.56 15.70
CA TRP A 181 -0.20 2.32 14.58
C TRP A 181 -1.26 1.52 13.80
N GLY A 182 -0.99 0.25 13.50
CA GLY A 182 -1.92 -0.61 12.81
C GLY A 182 -3.22 -0.83 13.59
N GLU A 183 -3.13 -1.11 14.90
CA GLU A 183 -4.28 -1.27 15.77
C GLU A 183 -5.12 0.01 15.89
N ALA A 184 -4.48 1.18 16.00
CA ALA A 184 -5.16 2.48 16.07
C ALA A 184 -5.95 2.80 14.80
N HIS A 185 -5.47 2.33 13.63
CA HIS A 185 -6.15 2.49 12.34
C HIS A 185 -7.14 1.36 12.01
N GLY A 186 -7.38 0.46 12.94
CA GLY A 186 -8.32 -0.65 12.77
C GLY A 186 -7.82 -1.76 11.85
N TYR A 187 -6.52 -1.78 11.55
CA TYR A 187 -5.90 -2.86 10.78
C TYR A 187 -5.72 -4.10 11.63
N LYS A 188 -5.77 -5.25 10.98
CA LYS A 188 -5.45 -6.51 11.63
C LYS A 188 -3.96 -6.78 11.48
N VAL A 189 -3.23 -6.74 12.59
CA VAL A 189 -1.78 -6.95 12.62
C VAL A 189 -1.46 -8.38 13.03
N LYS A 190 -0.63 -9.06 12.23
CA LYS A 190 -0.14 -10.41 12.52
C LYS A 190 1.38 -10.44 12.42
N THR A 191 2.01 -11.16 13.33
CA THR A 191 3.44 -11.48 13.22
C THR A 191 3.60 -12.77 12.42
N LEU A 192 4.26 -12.69 11.26
CA LEU A 192 4.54 -13.83 10.39
C LEU A 192 5.83 -14.55 10.77
N ASP A 193 6.88 -13.77 11.09
CA ASP A 193 8.16 -14.29 11.55
C ASP A 193 8.70 -13.44 12.69
N TYR A 194 9.39 -14.09 13.63
CA TYR A 194 9.95 -13.43 14.80
C TYR A 194 11.22 -14.13 15.24
N GLN A 195 12.34 -13.46 15.11
CA GLN A 195 13.63 -13.91 15.60
C GLN A 195 14.03 -13.07 16.80
N ALA A 196 14.01 -13.68 17.99
CA ALA A 196 14.45 -13.02 19.20
C ALA A 196 15.95 -12.66 19.16
N GLY A 197 16.32 -11.59 19.84
CA GLY A 197 17.73 -11.30 20.11
C GLY A 197 18.31 -12.28 21.12
N ASP A 198 19.66 -12.36 21.19
CA ASP A 198 20.34 -13.33 22.05
C ASP A 198 20.07 -13.09 23.54
N GLU A 199 19.98 -11.84 23.98
CA GLU A 199 19.75 -11.46 25.37
C GLU A 199 18.44 -10.67 25.55
N VAL A 200 18.16 -9.72 24.64
CA VAL A 200 16.99 -8.84 24.68
C VAL A 200 16.57 -8.46 23.27
N GLY A 201 15.33 -8.00 23.13
CA GLY A 201 14.83 -7.38 21.91
C GLY A 201 14.63 -8.35 20.76
N VAL A 202 14.67 -7.84 19.54
CA VAL A 202 14.35 -8.53 18.29
C VAL A 202 15.48 -8.38 17.29
N LYS A 203 15.92 -9.50 16.72
CA LYS A 203 16.93 -9.49 15.64
C LYS A 203 16.29 -9.20 14.29
N SER A 204 15.20 -9.88 13.98
CA SER A 204 14.36 -9.64 12.82
C SER A 204 12.91 -9.97 13.14
N CYS A 205 11.97 -9.25 12.52
CA CYS A 205 10.56 -9.53 12.64
C CYS A 205 9.85 -9.13 11.35
N THR A 206 8.90 -9.96 10.92
CA THR A 206 8.02 -9.69 9.79
C THR A 206 6.59 -9.55 10.30
N LEU A 207 5.99 -8.39 10.07
CA LEU A 207 4.58 -8.11 10.35
C LEU A 207 3.77 -8.12 9.07
N GLU A 208 2.59 -8.71 9.11
CA GLU A 208 1.53 -8.52 8.14
C GLU A 208 0.49 -7.57 8.70
N ILE A 209 0.17 -6.52 7.96
CA ILE A 209 -0.84 -5.53 8.31
C ILE A 209 -1.93 -5.62 7.24
N GLU A 210 -3.02 -6.33 7.59
CA GLU A 210 -4.15 -6.58 6.72
C GLU A 210 -5.14 -5.41 6.77
N GLY A 211 -5.42 -4.82 5.62
CA GLY A 211 -6.43 -3.79 5.44
C GLY A 211 -6.16 -2.92 4.21
N ASP A 212 -7.17 -2.16 3.80
CA ASP A 212 -7.12 -1.34 2.61
C ASP A 212 -6.11 -0.20 2.77
N TYR A 213 -5.26 0.00 1.75
CA TYR A 213 -4.24 1.05 1.70
C TYR A 213 -3.11 0.96 2.73
N ALA A 214 -2.98 -0.12 3.50
CA ALA A 214 -1.93 -0.26 4.49
C ALA A 214 -0.53 -0.11 3.88
N TYR A 215 -0.27 -0.73 2.72
CA TYR A 215 0.98 -0.56 1.98
C TYR A 215 1.17 0.89 1.51
N GLY A 216 0.14 1.50 0.95
CA GLY A 216 0.20 2.87 0.46
C GLY A 216 0.64 3.88 1.52
N TYR A 217 0.17 3.73 2.75
CA TYR A 217 0.61 4.54 3.88
C TYR A 217 2.03 4.19 4.34
N LEU A 218 2.29 2.91 4.56
CA LEU A 218 3.54 2.44 5.17
C LEU A 218 4.75 2.43 4.23
N LYS A 219 4.56 2.50 2.90
CA LYS A 219 5.68 2.62 1.94
C LYS A 219 6.60 3.81 2.26
N SER A 220 6.06 4.84 2.91
CA SER A 220 6.80 5.99 3.42
C SER A 220 7.83 5.63 4.49
N GLU A 221 7.66 4.51 5.19
CA GLU A 221 8.52 4.08 6.29
C GLU A 221 9.73 3.25 5.84
N ASN A 222 9.83 2.98 4.52
CA ASN A 222 10.96 2.26 3.92
C ASN A 222 12.28 2.98 4.15
N GLY A 223 13.19 2.35 4.90
CA GLY A 223 14.54 2.88 5.10
C GLY A 223 15.15 2.57 6.45
N VAL A 224 16.16 3.35 6.81
CA VAL A 224 16.89 3.19 8.05
C VAL A 224 16.41 4.19 9.11
N HIS A 225 16.06 3.69 10.27
CA HIS A 225 15.62 4.43 11.44
C HIS A 225 16.75 4.52 12.45
N ARG A 226 17.14 5.74 12.80
CA ARG A 226 18.24 6.03 13.74
C ARG A 226 17.67 6.38 15.11
N MET A 227 18.12 5.68 16.15
CA MET A 227 17.86 6.02 17.55
C MET A 227 19.09 6.62 18.20
N VAL A 228 18.88 7.64 19.03
CA VAL A 228 19.90 8.22 19.92
C VAL A 228 19.30 8.35 21.32
N ARG A 229 19.89 7.69 22.30
CA ARG A 229 19.49 7.77 23.71
C ARG A 229 20.64 7.50 24.68
N LEU A 230 20.43 7.79 25.96
CA LEU A 230 21.24 7.25 27.03
C LEU A 230 20.96 5.75 27.18
N SER A 231 22.00 4.92 27.06
CA SER A 231 21.87 3.47 27.05
C SER A 231 21.48 2.91 28.40
N PRO A 232 20.36 2.17 28.52
CA PRO A 232 20.02 1.47 29.75
C PRO A 232 20.89 0.22 29.98
N PHE A 233 21.59 -0.27 28.94
CA PHE A 233 22.44 -1.46 28.98
C PHE A 233 23.89 -1.14 29.33
N ASN A 234 24.28 0.14 29.35
CA ASN A 234 25.63 0.58 29.65
C ASN A 234 25.74 1.09 31.10
N ALA A 235 26.66 0.50 31.88
CA ALA A 235 26.84 0.86 33.29
C ALA A 235 27.14 2.36 33.54
N ASN A 236 27.60 3.09 32.51
CA ASN A 236 27.91 4.52 32.59
C ASN A 236 26.83 5.41 31.94
N ASN A 237 25.68 4.87 31.59
CA ASN A 237 24.60 5.59 30.88
C ASN A 237 25.13 6.43 29.70
N LYS A 238 26.07 5.91 28.92
CA LYS A 238 26.61 6.63 27.78
C LYS A 238 25.57 6.80 26.69
N ARG A 239 25.61 7.96 26.05
CA ARG A 239 24.81 8.24 24.86
C ARG A 239 25.22 7.32 23.73
N GLN A 240 24.28 6.54 23.21
CA GLN A 240 24.49 5.58 22.14
C GLN A 240 23.65 5.97 20.91
N THR A 241 24.19 5.61 19.75
CA THR A 241 23.48 5.74 18.47
C THR A 241 23.35 4.36 17.86
N THR A 242 22.14 3.98 17.50
CA THR A 242 21.87 2.69 16.87
C THR A 242 20.93 2.83 15.68
N PHE A 243 20.89 1.80 14.86
CA PHE A 243 20.11 1.77 13.62
C PHE A 243 19.30 0.49 13.54
N ALA A 244 18.15 0.59 12.92
CA ALA A 244 17.35 -0.54 12.45
C ALA A 244 16.80 -0.22 11.06
N SER A 245 16.66 -1.21 10.20
CA SER A 245 16.02 -1.04 8.91
C SER A 245 14.58 -1.51 8.97
N VAL A 246 13.72 -0.77 8.29
CA VAL A 246 12.35 -1.14 8.01
C VAL A 246 12.21 -1.26 6.50
N PHE A 247 11.65 -2.36 6.05
CA PHE A 247 11.33 -2.57 4.65
C PHE A 247 9.85 -2.93 4.54
N VAL A 248 9.13 -2.23 3.67
CA VAL A 248 7.70 -2.43 3.47
C VAL A 248 7.46 -2.89 2.04
N SER A 249 6.72 -3.97 1.89
CA SER A 249 6.28 -4.51 0.61
C SER A 249 4.77 -4.73 0.60
N PRO A 250 4.12 -4.72 -0.57
CA PRO A 250 2.70 -5.02 -0.64
C PRO A 250 2.44 -6.49 -0.26
N ALA A 251 1.37 -6.75 0.47
CA ALA A 251 0.88 -8.09 0.74
C ALA A 251 0.20 -8.62 -0.53
N VAL A 252 0.97 -9.35 -1.34
CA VAL A 252 0.45 -10.00 -2.55
C VAL A 252 -0.26 -11.28 -2.13
N ASP A 253 -1.47 -11.51 -2.64
CA ASP A 253 -2.19 -12.76 -2.44
C ASP A 253 -1.40 -13.91 -3.07
N ASP A 254 -1.09 -14.96 -2.29
CA ASP A 254 -0.29 -16.11 -2.73
C ASP A 254 -1.04 -17.03 -3.71
N SER A 255 -2.33 -16.79 -3.95
CA SER A 255 -3.11 -17.56 -4.89
C SER A 255 -2.74 -17.20 -6.34
N ILE A 256 -1.90 -18.03 -6.97
CA ILE A 256 -1.66 -17.95 -8.40
C ILE A 256 -2.79 -18.70 -9.09
N GLU A 257 -3.78 -17.98 -9.58
CA GLU A 257 -4.85 -18.57 -10.38
C GLU A 257 -4.42 -18.62 -11.85
N VAL A 258 -4.18 -19.83 -12.34
CA VAL A 258 -3.82 -20.05 -13.75
C VAL A 258 -5.10 -20.28 -14.55
N VAL A 259 -5.59 -19.24 -15.21
CA VAL A 259 -6.72 -19.32 -16.14
C VAL A 259 -6.20 -19.74 -17.51
N ILE A 260 -6.65 -20.91 -18.00
CA ILE A 260 -6.31 -21.42 -19.33
C ILE A 260 -7.54 -21.31 -20.21
N ASN A 261 -7.47 -20.49 -21.26
CA ASN A 261 -8.53 -20.42 -22.24
C ASN A 261 -8.42 -21.60 -23.23
N PRO A 262 -9.45 -22.43 -23.39
CA PRO A 262 -9.42 -23.56 -24.33
C PRO A 262 -9.16 -23.17 -25.79
N SER A 263 -9.48 -21.92 -26.19
CA SER A 263 -9.23 -21.43 -27.55
C SER A 263 -7.74 -21.25 -27.87
N ASP A 264 -6.90 -21.15 -26.84
CA ASP A 264 -5.46 -20.94 -26.98
C ASP A 264 -4.68 -22.27 -27.07
N ILE A 265 -5.40 -23.40 -27.12
CA ILE A 265 -4.83 -24.74 -27.18
C ILE A 265 -5.13 -25.41 -28.51
N GLU A 266 -4.08 -25.80 -29.21
CA GLU A 266 -4.15 -26.70 -30.37
C GLU A 266 -3.72 -28.09 -29.98
N TRP A 267 -4.48 -29.09 -30.47
CA TRP A 267 -4.25 -30.51 -30.19
C TRP A 267 -3.88 -31.26 -31.44
N ASP A 268 -2.72 -31.92 -31.42
CA ASP A 268 -2.32 -32.89 -32.42
C ASP A 268 -2.23 -34.28 -31.79
N THR A 269 -2.58 -35.30 -32.56
CA THR A 269 -2.37 -36.71 -32.18
C THR A 269 -1.36 -37.36 -33.11
N PHE A 270 -0.48 -38.15 -32.57
CA PHE A 270 0.53 -38.84 -33.33
C PHE A 270 0.80 -40.25 -32.79
N ARG A 271 1.53 -41.04 -33.55
CA ARG A 271 1.89 -42.43 -33.17
C ARG A 271 3.08 -42.37 -32.23
N SER A 272 2.96 -43.07 -31.10
CA SER A 272 4.08 -43.17 -30.17
C SER A 272 5.21 -43.98 -30.79
N SER A 273 6.41 -43.45 -30.80
CA SER A 273 7.63 -44.14 -31.20
C SER A 273 8.25 -44.85 -29.99
N GLY A 274 8.16 -46.15 -29.92
CA GLY A 274 8.76 -46.93 -28.82
C GLY A 274 8.80 -48.44 -29.13
N ALA A 275 9.65 -49.19 -28.42
CA ALA A 275 9.73 -50.64 -28.51
C ALA A 275 8.43 -51.28 -27.96
N GLY A 276 7.49 -51.60 -28.84
CA GLY A 276 6.20 -52.17 -28.48
C GLY A 276 5.66 -53.03 -29.62
N GLY A 277 4.78 -54.00 -29.33
CA GLY A 277 4.22 -54.96 -30.28
C GLY A 277 3.34 -54.31 -31.35
N GLN A 278 2.82 -55.11 -32.31
CA GLN A 278 2.10 -54.69 -33.53
C GLN A 278 0.97 -53.67 -33.34
N ASN A 279 0.38 -53.52 -32.15
CA ASN A 279 -0.67 -52.54 -31.84
C ASN A 279 -0.15 -51.12 -31.58
N VAL A 280 1.10 -50.94 -31.15
CA VAL A 280 1.69 -49.59 -30.88
C VAL A 280 1.86 -48.81 -32.17
N ASN A 281 2.05 -49.50 -33.30
CA ASN A 281 2.23 -48.86 -34.63
C ASN A 281 0.91 -48.56 -35.35
N LYS A 282 -0.26 -48.92 -34.78
CA LYS A 282 -1.56 -48.74 -35.42
C LYS A 282 -2.46 -47.71 -34.77
N VAL A 283 -2.19 -47.35 -33.49
CA VAL A 283 -3.07 -46.46 -32.72
C VAL A 283 -2.33 -45.15 -32.38
N GLU A 284 -2.93 -44.02 -32.66
CA GLU A 284 -2.40 -42.68 -32.35
C GLU A 284 -2.80 -42.29 -30.91
N THR A 285 -2.06 -42.83 -29.94
CA THR A 285 -2.30 -42.54 -28.51
C THR A 285 -1.49 -41.39 -27.98
N ALA A 286 -0.41 -41.03 -28.63
CA ALA A 286 0.41 -39.89 -28.25
C ALA A 286 -0.27 -38.55 -28.60
N VAL A 287 -0.13 -37.59 -27.72
CA VAL A 287 -0.78 -36.28 -27.83
C VAL A 287 0.27 -35.18 -27.78
N ARG A 288 0.10 -34.21 -28.67
CA ARG A 288 0.87 -32.95 -28.68
C ARG A 288 -0.09 -31.82 -28.44
N LEU A 289 0.21 -31.01 -27.41
CA LEU A 289 -0.49 -29.79 -27.05
C LEU A 289 0.39 -28.61 -27.44
N ARG A 290 -0.14 -27.71 -28.22
CA ARG A 290 0.46 -26.39 -28.49
C ARG A 290 -0.40 -25.33 -27.81
N TYR A 291 0.23 -24.54 -26.96
CA TYR A 291 -0.41 -23.43 -26.28
C TYR A 291 0.09 -22.12 -26.87
N HIS A 292 -0.82 -21.25 -27.29
CA HIS A 292 -0.57 -19.93 -27.86
C HIS A 292 -1.35 -18.87 -27.09
N GLY A 293 -1.01 -18.68 -25.82
CA GLY A 293 -1.64 -17.68 -24.99
C GLY A 293 -0.93 -16.33 -25.04
N LYS A 294 -1.46 -15.39 -24.32
CA LYS A 294 -0.82 -14.09 -24.07
C LYS A 294 -0.65 -13.91 -22.57
N ASP A 295 0.44 -13.28 -22.22
CA ASP A 295 0.68 -12.84 -20.85
C ASP A 295 -0.35 -11.78 -20.47
N PRO A 296 -1.12 -11.94 -19.38
CA PRO A 296 -2.17 -11.01 -19.01
C PRO A 296 -1.65 -9.61 -18.68
N ASP A 297 -0.41 -9.49 -18.17
CA ASP A 297 0.16 -8.22 -17.72
C ASP A 297 0.87 -7.47 -18.84
N THR A 298 1.67 -8.18 -19.64
CA THR A 298 2.52 -7.57 -20.68
C THR A 298 1.93 -7.68 -22.08
N GLY A 299 0.95 -8.56 -22.29
CA GLY A 299 0.40 -8.86 -23.62
C GLY A 299 1.36 -9.66 -24.53
N GLU A 300 2.54 -10.02 -24.06
CA GLU A 300 3.52 -10.81 -24.82
C GLU A 300 3.02 -12.22 -25.12
N PRO A 301 3.34 -12.78 -26.29
CA PRO A 301 2.94 -14.14 -26.64
C PRO A 301 3.67 -15.16 -25.75
N VAL A 302 2.91 -16.13 -25.27
CA VAL A 302 3.39 -17.25 -24.45
C VAL A 302 3.13 -18.53 -25.19
N GLU A 303 4.18 -19.24 -25.58
CA GLU A 303 4.06 -20.49 -26.33
C GLU A 303 4.67 -21.66 -25.56
N PHE A 304 3.91 -22.75 -25.49
CA PHE A 304 4.39 -24.02 -24.97
C PHE A 304 4.06 -25.15 -25.92
N LEU A 305 5.03 -26.02 -26.13
CA LEU A 305 4.87 -27.29 -26.80
C LEU A 305 5.02 -28.42 -25.78
N ILE A 306 3.98 -29.23 -25.62
CA ILE A 306 3.96 -30.34 -24.66
C ILE A 306 3.57 -31.63 -25.41
N GLU A 307 4.43 -32.63 -25.33
CA GLU A 307 4.15 -33.96 -25.87
C GLU A 307 4.00 -34.96 -24.73
N ASN A 308 2.95 -35.77 -24.78
CA ASN A 308 2.73 -36.81 -23.81
C ASN A 308 2.34 -38.11 -24.51
N MET A 309 3.13 -39.18 -24.23
CA MET A 309 2.96 -40.52 -24.75
C MET A 309 3.10 -41.58 -23.64
N GLU A 310 2.90 -41.20 -22.40
CA GLU A 310 3.20 -41.99 -21.21
C GLU A 310 2.24 -43.17 -21.04
N THR A 311 0.99 -43.00 -21.47
CA THR A 311 -0.04 -44.01 -21.31
C THR A 311 -0.58 -44.51 -22.66
N ARG A 312 -1.25 -45.69 -22.64
CA ARG A 312 -1.93 -46.24 -23.80
C ARG A 312 -3.30 -45.62 -24.08
N SER A 313 -3.74 -44.70 -23.23
CA SER A 313 -5.01 -43.98 -23.34
C SER A 313 -4.76 -42.57 -23.84
N GLN A 314 -5.32 -42.20 -24.99
CA GLN A 314 -5.25 -40.85 -25.53
C GLN A 314 -5.86 -39.83 -24.58
N LEU A 315 -6.97 -40.19 -23.89
CA LEU A 315 -7.64 -39.31 -22.92
C LEU A 315 -6.71 -39.00 -21.74
N MET A 316 -6.08 -40.00 -21.15
CA MET A 316 -5.12 -39.83 -20.05
C MET A 316 -3.91 -38.99 -20.46
N ASN A 317 -3.43 -39.17 -21.69
CA ASN A 317 -2.30 -38.39 -22.22
C ASN A 317 -2.71 -36.91 -22.41
N ARG A 318 -3.97 -36.61 -22.79
CA ARG A 318 -4.51 -35.24 -22.83
C ARG A 318 -4.59 -34.61 -21.44
N GLU A 319 -5.12 -35.35 -20.46
CA GLU A 319 -5.20 -34.88 -19.08
C GLU A 319 -3.81 -34.61 -18.49
N ASN A 320 -2.84 -35.49 -18.73
CA ASN A 320 -1.46 -35.29 -18.32
C ASN A 320 -0.82 -34.10 -19.01
N ALA A 321 -1.04 -33.85 -20.30
CA ALA A 321 -0.55 -32.71 -21.02
C ALA A 321 -1.12 -31.40 -20.46
N MET A 322 -2.41 -31.38 -20.12
CA MET A 322 -3.06 -30.24 -19.46
C MET A 322 -2.47 -29.95 -18.06
N ARG A 323 -2.18 -31.00 -17.30
CA ARG A 323 -1.56 -30.86 -15.98
C ARG A 323 -0.14 -30.26 -16.09
N ILE A 324 0.62 -30.71 -17.09
CA ILE A 324 1.96 -30.19 -17.39
C ILE A 324 1.87 -28.72 -17.83
N LEU A 325 0.88 -28.36 -18.65
CA LEU A 325 0.68 -26.95 -19.06
C LEU A 325 0.39 -26.06 -17.85
N ARG A 326 -0.55 -26.47 -16.98
CA ARG A 326 -0.85 -25.72 -15.75
C ARG A 326 0.39 -25.55 -14.88
N SER A 327 1.18 -26.58 -14.69
CA SER A 327 2.43 -26.53 -13.91
C SER A 327 3.44 -25.56 -14.52
N LYS A 328 3.60 -25.53 -15.86
CA LYS A 328 4.51 -24.61 -16.54
C LYS A 328 4.06 -23.16 -16.45
N LEU A 329 2.77 -22.90 -16.60
CA LEU A 329 2.19 -21.55 -16.45
C LEU A 329 2.31 -21.08 -15.00
N TYR A 330 2.01 -21.95 -14.02
CA TYR A 330 2.20 -21.66 -12.60
C TYR A 330 3.66 -21.30 -12.28
N GLN A 331 4.61 -22.12 -12.76
CA GLN A 331 6.04 -21.85 -12.53
C GLN A 331 6.49 -20.53 -13.15
N ARG A 332 6.01 -20.19 -14.35
CA ARG A 332 6.31 -18.91 -14.98
C ARG A 332 5.81 -17.73 -14.16
N GLU A 333 4.59 -17.83 -13.64
CA GLU A 333 4.00 -16.78 -12.81
C GLU A 333 4.74 -16.63 -11.47
N LEU A 334 5.16 -17.77 -10.90
CA LEU A 334 6.00 -17.80 -9.70
C LEU A 334 7.36 -17.13 -9.96
N ASP A 335 8.00 -17.42 -11.10
CA ASP A 335 9.29 -16.83 -11.48
C ASP A 335 9.16 -15.30 -11.67
N LYS A 336 8.06 -14.80 -12.26
CA LYS A 336 7.77 -13.37 -12.36
C LYS A 336 7.64 -12.72 -11.00
N ARG A 337 6.85 -13.31 -10.10
CA ARG A 337 6.69 -12.81 -8.72
C ARG A 337 8.02 -12.77 -7.98
N MET A 338 8.83 -13.84 -8.10
CA MET A 338 10.18 -13.87 -7.53
C MET A 338 11.11 -12.79 -8.11
N ALA A 339 11.04 -12.54 -9.42
CA ALA A 339 11.83 -11.49 -10.06
C ALA A 339 11.41 -10.09 -9.57
N THR A 340 10.11 -9.85 -9.43
CA THR A 340 9.55 -8.60 -8.87
C THR A 340 9.97 -8.43 -7.41
N GLN A 341 9.89 -9.48 -6.60
CA GLN A 341 10.31 -9.47 -5.21
C GLN A 341 11.83 -9.23 -5.08
N GLN A 342 12.64 -9.87 -5.92
CA GLN A 342 14.08 -9.64 -5.96
C GLN A 342 14.44 -8.22 -6.38
N ALA A 343 13.69 -7.62 -7.33
CA ALA A 343 13.86 -6.22 -7.71
C ALA A 343 13.53 -5.26 -6.55
N LEU A 344 12.47 -5.55 -5.80
CA LEU A 344 12.10 -4.83 -4.57
C LEU A 344 13.19 -5.00 -3.49
N GLU A 345 13.72 -6.21 -3.32
CA GLU A 345 14.80 -6.50 -2.37
C GLU A 345 16.12 -5.85 -2.74
N ALA A 346 16.44 -5.76 -4.03
CA ALA A 346 17.63 -5.04 -4.51
C ALA A 346 17.58 -3.54 -4.18
N GLY A 347 16.38 -2.98 -3.99
CA GLY A 347 16.17 -1.62 -3.50
C GLY A 347 16.41 -1.43 -2.01
N LYS A 348 16.62 -2.52 -1.22
CA LYS A 348 16.95 -2.42 0.22
C LYS A 348 18.26 -1.68 0.39
N LYS A 349 18.20 -0.45 0.92
CA LYS A 349 19.39 0.33 1.23
C LYS A 349 20.16 -0.33 2.37
N ARG A 350 21.49 -0.39 2.25
CA ARG A 350 22.35 -0.85 3.35
C ARG A 350 22.13 -0.03 4.61
N ILE A 351 22.15 -0.69 5.77
CA ILE A 351 22.03 -0.06 7.09
C ILE A 351 23.35 0.66 7.39
N GLU A 352 23.54 1.85 6.79
CA GLU A 352 24.77 2.64 6.89
C GLU A 352 24.50 4.08 7.33
N TRP A 353 25.52 4.73 7.86
CA TRP A 353 25.51 6.17 8.13
C TRP A 353 25.26 6.93 6.82
N GLY A 354 24.18 7.72 6.76
CA GLY A 354 23.79 8.51 5.58
C GLY A 354 22.55 8.00 4.85
N SER A 355 22.10 6.77 5.07
CA SER A 355 20.86 6.22 4.49
C SER A 355 19.64 6.36 5.39
N GLN A 356 19.78 7.04 6.55
CA GLN A 356 18.71 7.22 7.52
C GLN A 356 17.58 8.10 6.98
N ILE A 357 16.34 7.63 7.12
CA ILE A 357 15.15 8.40 6.77
C ILE A 357 14.66 9.24 7.94
N ARG A 358 14.74 8.70 9.19
CA ARG A 358 14.25 9.36 10.38
C ARG A 358 15.17 9.15 11.58
N SER A 359 15.33 10.20 12.40
CA SER A 359 16.10 10.15 13.64
C SER A 359 15.20 10.39 14.83
N TYR A 360 15.33 9.53 15.82
CA TYR A 360 14.63 9.57 17.10
C TYR A 360 15.64 9.87 18.20
N VAL A 361 15.63 11.08 18.72
CA VAL A 361 16.57 11.57 19.75
C VAL A 361 15.82 11.73 21.06
N PHE A 362 15.95 10.74 21.94
CA PHE A 362 15.18 10.70 23.19
C PHE A 362 15.63 11.77 24.19
N ASP A 363 16.94 12.02 24.28
CA ASP A 363 17.50 13.00 25.20
C ASP A 363 17.04 14.42 24.87
N ASP A 364 17.01 14.78 23.59
CA ASP A 364 16.59 16.08 23.10
C ASP A 364 15.06 16.16 22.84
N ARG A 365 14.33 15.09 23.15
CA ARG A 365 12.89 14.93 22.86
C ARG A 365 12.55 15.39 21.44
N ARG A 366 13.15 14.77 20.43
CA ARG A 366 12.96 15.15 19.04
C ARG A 366 12.94 13.95 18.11
N VAL A 367 11.88 13.85 17.28
CA VAL A 367 11.84 12.97 16.12
C VAL A 367 11.84 13.80 14.87
N LYS A 368 12.74 13.52 13.92
CA LYS A 368 12.85 14.28 12.66
C LYS A 368 13.01 13.33 11.47
N ASP A 369 12.14 13.48 10.48
CA ASP A 369 12.32 12.89 9.16
C ASP A 369 13.24 13.78 8.31
N HIS A 370 14.29 13.19 7.75
CA HIS A 370 15.31 13.91 6.99
C HIS A 370 14.90 14.20 5.55
N ARG A 371 13.90 13.47 5.03
CA ARG A 371 13.41 13.60 3.64
C ARG A 371 12.48 14.79 3.51
N THR A 372 11.54 14.92 4.45
CA THR A 372 10.49 15.93 4.43
C THR A 372 10.79 17.15 5.33
N GLY A 373 11.74 16.99 6.26
CA GLY A 373 12.00 17.99 7.29
C GLY A 373 10.96 18.02 8.40
N CYS A 374 9.90 17.20 8.33
CA CYS A 374 8.88 17.09 9.38
C CYS A 374 9.52 16.67 10.71
N GLN A 375 9.16 17.33 11.81
CA GLN A 375 9.69 17.03 13.14
C GLN A 375 8.66 17.27 14.23
N THR A 376 8.78 16.52 15.33
CA THR A 376 7.98 16.70 16.54
C THR A 376 8.86 16.56 17.79
N SER A 377 8.43 17.18 18.88
CA SER A 377 9.04 17.02 20.21
C SER A 377 8.38 15.91 21.03
N ASP A 378 7.25 15.36 20.58
CA ASP A 378 6.54 14.30 21.28
C ASP A 378 7.04 12.93 20.83
N VAL A 379 8.15 12.51 21.42
CA VAL A 379 8.78 11.21 21.12
C VAL A 379 7.90 10.06 21.62
N ASP A 380 7.23 10.26 22.77
CA ASP A 380 6.43 9.23 23.41
C ASP A 380 5.20 8.89 22.55
N ALA A 381 4.50 9.91 22.04
CA ALA A 381 3.36 9.73 21.13
C ALA A 381 3.78 9.01 19.83
N VAL A 382 4.92 9.39 19.23
CA VAL A 382 5.46 8.70 18.06
C VAL A 382 5.75 7.23 18.36
N MET A 383 6.37 6.91 19.50
CA MET A 383 6.65 5.53 19.91
C MET A 383 5.39 4.73 20.27
N ASP A 384 4.29 5.43 20.55
CA ASP A 384 2.97 4.83 20.75
C ASP A 384 2.14 4.71 19.46
N GLY A 385 2.74 5.04 18.30
CA GLY A 385 2.17 4.82 16.97
C GLY A 385 1.66 6.08 16.27
N GLU A 386 1.78 7.28 16.82
CA GLU A 386 1.37 8.52 16.16
C GLU A 386 2.40 8.96 15.10
N ILE A 387 2.44 8.26 13.98
CA ILE A 387 3.38 8.52 12.86
C ILE A 387 2.71 9.17 11.65
N ASP A 388 1.42 9.43 11.68
CA ASP A 388 0.65 9.93 10.53
C ASP A 388 1.16 11.25 9.97
N ALA A 389 1.66 12.16 10.84
CA ALA A 389 2.24 13.41 10.40
C ALA A 389 3.45 13.22 9.48
N PHE A 390 4.28 12.19 9.73
CA PHE A 390 5.43 11.85 8.89
C PHE A 390 5.00 11.18 7.58
N ILE A 391 4.05 10.23 7.67
CA ILE A 391 3.45 9.56 6.52
C ILE A 391 2.85 10.59 5.57
N LYS A 392 2.02 11.49 6.10
CA LYS A 392 1.37 12.56 5.37
C LYS A 392 2.38 13.49 4.70
N ALA A 393 3.38 13.97 5.45
CA ALA A 393 4.42 14.83 4.91
C ALA A 393 5.19 14.18 3.76
N TYR A 394 5.46 12.86 3.87
CA TYR A 394 6.13 12.10 2.80
C TYR A 394 5.25 11.97 1.56
N LEU A 395 4.01 11.55 1.72
CA LEU A 395 3.09 11.35 0.60
C LEU A 395 2.79 12.66 -0.12
N MET A 396 2.67 13.78 0.61
CA MET A 396 2.49 15.09 0.00
C MET A 396 3.68 15.55 -0.84
N GLN A 397 4.89 15.23 -0.41
CA GLN A 397 6.11 15.66 -1.11
C GLN A 397 6.46 14.73 -2.27
N PHE A 398 6.27 13.42 -2.11
CA PHE A 398 6.73 12.39 -3.03
C PHE A 398 5.61 11.56 -3.67
N GLY A 399 4.38 11.62 -3.16
CA GLY A 399 3.27 10.81 -3.65
C GLY A 399 2.86 11.06 -5.10
N ALA A 400 3.21 12.22 -5.66
CA ALA A 400 2.96 12.54 -7.06
C ALA A 400 4.03 11.95 -8.02
N GLU A 401 5.22 11.59 -7.49
CA GLU A 401 6.36 11.04 -8.25
C GLU A 401 6.54 9.52 -8.02
N ALA A 402 5.89 8.98 -6.99
CA ALA A 402 6.07 7.60 -6.55
C ALA A 402 5.16 6.61 -7.28
#